data_0f0a9e1dcb912b14aa2ad9e17b555e87
#
_entry.id   0f0a9e1dcb912b14aa2ad9e17b555e87
#
_cell.length_a   1.000
_cell.length_b   1.000
_cell.length_c   1.000
_cell.angle_alpha   90.00
_cell.angle_beta   90.00
_cell.angle_gamma   90.00
#
_symmetry.space_group_name_H-M   'P 1'
#
loop_
_entity.id
_entity.type
_entity.pdbx_description
1 polymer ?
#
loop_
_entity_poly.entity_id
_entity_poly.type
_entity_poly.pdbx_seq_one_letter_code
_entity_poly.pdbx_strand_id
1 'polypeptide(L)'
;IRIEGDGMDASRTAQADLLARAVEVNAGIWADKVNVITGVGQFDLEGRLVGSLPTDSPSPEWSIDTAELGGMYANKIRLVANEHGVGVRNAGTVSAGQSGLTVTADGRLLNQGTVAAQGAIGLQAQQITTSGDIHAEGALALDADATIDNRDARTSGQGNVTVRADAIDNRDGELLAGAQLNMTADRHIDNDGGLFFGTQGLSLVTDSMAGNGQWLAQGEIEATIHGDYRHQGEMIAGGNLVL
;
A
#
# COMPACT_ATOMS: atom_id res chain seq x y z
N ILE A 1 -21.78 7.59 0.23
CA ILE A 1 -21.92 7.50 -1.23
C ILE A 1 -21.79 6.04 -1.60
N ARG A 2 -22.63 5.58 -2.57
CA ARG A 2 -22.52 4.22 -3.11
C ARG A 2 -22.54 4.32 -4.64
N ILE A 3 -21.56 3.69 -5.28
CA ILE A 3 -21.46 3.59 -6.74
C ILE A 3 -21.87 2.19 -7.15
N GLU A 4 -22.95 2.05 -7.92
CA GLU A 4 -23.59 0.79 -8.32
C GLU A 4 -24.04 0.81 -9.78
N GLY A 5 -24.54 -0.32 -10.28
CA GLY A 5 -25.10 -0.46 -11.61
C GLY A 5 -24.07 -0.19 -12.71
N ASP A 6 -24.33 0.78 -13.56
CA ASP A 6 -23.44 1.12 -14.68
C ASP A 6 -22.17 1.89 -14.23
N GLY A 7 -22.05 2.21 -12.91
CA GLY A 7 -20.92 2.92 -12.37
C GLY A 7 -20.98 4.44 -12.56
N MET A 8 -19.82 5.10 -12.48
CA MET A 8 -19.69 6.54 -12.64
C MET A 8 -18.68 6.86 -13.76
N ASP A 9 -19.20 7.28 -14.91
CA ASP A 9 -18.36 7.78 -16.01
C ASP A 9 -18.17 9.29 -15.90
N ALA A 10 -17.02 9.70 -15.36
CA ALA A 10 -16.54 11.07 -15.31
C ALA A 10 -15.36 11.32 -16.27
N SER A 11 -15.19 10.48 -17.31
CA SER A 11 -14.07 10.57 -18.27
C SER A 11 -14.04 11.87 -19.07
N ARG A 12 -15.15 12.60 -19.10
CA ARG A 12 -15.26 13.91 -19.78
C ARG A 12 -15.00 15.09 -18.87
N THR A 13 -14.71 14.85 -17.58
CA THR A 13 -14.39 15.87 -16.60
C THR A 13 -12.92 15.75 -16.21
N ALA A 14 -12.30 16.86 -15.85
CA ALA A 14 -10.90 16.87 -15.44
C ALA A 14 -10.68 16.13 -14.09
N GLN A 15 -11.73 16.03 -13.26
CA GLN A 15 -11.63 15.48 -11.92
C GLN A 15 -13.00 15.04 -11.40
N ALA A 16 -13.01 13.95 -10.64
CA ALA A 16 -14.14 13.47 -9.87
C ALA A 16 -13.77 13.47 -8.38
N ASP A 17 -14.46 14.29 -7.59
CA ASP A 17 -14.28 14.38 -6.13
C ASP A 17 -15.48 13.75 -5.42
N LEU A 18 -15.21 12.72 -4.61
CA LEU A 18 -16.19 12.04 -3.76
C LEU A 18 -15.87 12.37 -2.30
N LEU A 19 -16.69 13.21 -1.68
CA LEU A 19 -16.55 13.60 -0.28
C LEU A 19 -17.73 13.07 0.51
N ALA A 20 -17.48 12.17 1.45
CA ALA A 20 -18.52 11.57 2.29
C ALA A 20 -17.92 10.98 3.56
N ARG A 21 -18.74 10.58 4.53
CA ARG A 21 -18.23 9.81 5.67
C ARG A 21 -17.75 8.42 5.24
N ALA A 22 -18.48 7.80 4.29
CA ALA A 22 -18.08 6.53 3.68
C ALA A 22 -18.45 6.48 2.19
N VAL A 23 -17.63 5.76 1.41
CA VAL A 23 -17.81 5.54 -0.02
C VAL A 23 -17.68 4.04 -0.31
N GLU A 24 -18.73 3.45 -0.87
CA GLU A 24 -18.75 2.07 -1.37
C GLU A 24 -18.69 2.07 -2.90
N VAL A 25 -17.77 1.31 -3.47
CA VAL A 25 -17.53 1.23 -4.90
C VAL A 25 -17.81 -0.20 -5.36
N ASN A 26 -19.06 -0.44 -5.77
CA ASN A 26 -19.57 -1.74 -6.24
C ASN A 26 -19.61 -1.82 -7.77
N ALA A 27 -19.22 -0.76 -8.47
CA ALA A 27 -19.14 -0.67 -9.92
C ALA A 27 -17.95 0.21 -10.33
N GLY A 28 -17.68 0.35 -11.63
CA GLY A 28 -16.54 1.12 -12.11
C GLY A 28 -16.68 2.63 -11.92
N ILE A 29 -15.55 3.29 -11.64
CA ILE A 29 -15.38 4.75 -11.69
C ILE A 29 -14.32 5.05 -12.74
N TRP A 30 -14.64 5.90 -13.71
CA TRP A 30 -13.72 6.34 -14.77
C TRP A 30 -13.59 7.86 -14.77
N ALA A 31 -12.36 8.37 -14.66
CA ALA A 31 -12.07 9.82 -14.71
C ALA A 31 -10.61 10.07 -15.10
N ASP A 32 -10.22 11.32 -15.41
CA ASP A 32 -8.79 11.67 -15.48
C ASP A 32 -8.19 11.68 -14.07
N LYS A 33 -8.90 12.26 -13.09
CA LYS A 33 -8.50 12.23 -11.68
C LYS A 33 -9.66 11.80 -10.80
N VAL A 34 -9.38 10.89 -9.87
CA VAL A 34 -10.33 10.48 -8.83
C VAL A 34 -9.76 10.85 -7.47
N ASN A 35 -10.51 11.64 -6.70
CA ASN A 35 -10.25 11.86 -5.28
C ASN A 35 -11.42 11.34 -4.48
N VAL A 36 -11.15 10.44 -3.56
CA VAL A 36 -12.13 9.95 -2.58
C VAL A 36 -11.63 10.36 -1.20
N ILE A 37 -12.37 11.22 -0.55
CA ILE A 37 -12.01 11.73 0.78
C ILE A 37 -13.15 11.39 1.72
N THR A 38 -12.83 10.61 2.74
CA THR A 38 -13.80 10.11 3.70
C THR A 38 -13.43 10.48 5.12
N GLY A 39 -14.43 10.52 5.98
CA GLY A 39 -14.26 10.77 7.40
C GLY A 39 -15.28 11.76 7.97
N VAL A 40 -15.09 12.10 9.24
CA VAL A 40 -15.95 13.02 9.99
C VAL A 40 -15.24 14.36 10.12
N GLY A 41 -15.70 15.38 9.38
CA GLY A 41 -15.10 16.71 9.49
C GLY A 41 -15.53 17.67 8.39
N GLN A 42 -14.97 18.86 8.47
CA GLN A 42 -15.04 19.88 7.45
C GLN A 42 -13.79 19.81 6.57
N PHE A 43 -13.99 19.81 5.27
CA PHE A 43 -12.89 19.75 4.29
C PHE A 43 -12.86 21.04 3.47
N ASP A 44 -11.66 21.52 3.16
CA ASP A 44 -11.49 22.60 2.19
C ASP A 44 -11.67 22.07 0.75
N LEU A 45 -11.56 22.98 -0.24
CA LEU A 45 -11.71 22.63 -1.65
C LEU A 45 -10.58 21.71 -2.16
N GLU A 46 -9.45 21.66 -1.45
CA GLU A 46 -8.32 20.78 -1.74
C GLU A 46 -8.47 19.43 -1.01
N GLY A 47 -9.56 19.24 -0.26
CA GLY A 47 -9.86 18.01 0.48
C GLY A 47 -8.98 17.81 1.73
N ARG A 48 -8.47 18.88 2.32
CA ARG A 48 -7.78 18.84 3.61
C ARG A 48 -8.78 19.00 4.75
N LEU A 49 -8.60 18.23 5.81
CA LEU A 49 -9.42 18.37 7.03
C LEU A 49 -9.09 19.72 7.69
N VAL A 50 -10.07 20.60 7.78
CA VAL A 50 -9.95 21.94 8.41
C VAL A 50 -10.67 22.04 9.76
N GLY A 51 -11.47 21.05 10.11
CA GLY A 51 -12.16 20.97 11.40
C GLY A 51 -12.83 19.63 11.62
N SER A 52 -12.91 19.17 12.85
CA SER A 52 -13.68 17.99 13.23
C SER A 52 -15.14 18.34 13.52
N LEU A 53 -16.05 17.48 13.16
CA LEU A 53 -17.46 17.57 13.51
C LEU A 53 -17.80 16.46 14.49
N PRO A 54 -18.52 16.76 15.58
CA PRO A 54 -19.05 15.71 16.44
C PRO A 54 -20.05 14.86 15.67
N THR A 55 -20.04 13.56 15.90
CA THR A 55 -21.03 12.64 15.34
C THR A 55 -21.49 11.67 16.41
N ASP A 56 -22.81 11.47 16.50
CA ASP A 56 -23.44 10.48 17.39
C ASP A 56 -23.63 9.12 16.66
N SER A 57 -23.33 9.07 15.37
CA SER A 57 -23.45 7.85 14.58
C SER A 57 -22.23 6.96 14.77
N PRO A 58 -22.39 5.62 14.89
CA PRO A 58 -21.25 4.70 14.99
C PRO A 58 -20.34 4.82 13.77
N SER A 59 -19.03 4.60 13.97
CA SER A 59 -18.06 4.60 12.88
C SER A 59 -18.34 3.44 11.92
N PRO A 60 -18.23 3.64 10.60
CA PRO A 60 -18.31 2.53 9.66
C PRO A 60 -17.09 1.62 9.84
N GLU A 61 -17.21 0.35 9.46
CA GLU A 61 -16.06 -0.56 9.45
C GLU A 61 -15.01 -0.14 8.42
N TRP A 62 -15.49 0.28 7.24
CA TRP A 62 -14.69 0.79 6.14
C TRP A 62 -15.21 2.16 5.70
N SER A 63 -14.31 3.11 5.57
CA SER A 63 -14.66 4.43 5.04
C SER A 63 -14.56 4.48 3.51
N ILE A 64 -13.65 3.69 2.93
CA ILE A 64 -13.57 3.44 1.49
C ILE A 64 -13.59 1.92 1.31
N ASP A 65 -14.56 1.42 0.56
CA ASP A 65 -14.76 0.01 0.31
C ASP A 65 -14.97 -0.25 -1.18
N THR A 66 -13.96 -0.87 -1.83
CA THR A 66 -14.05 -1.31 -3.22
C THR A 66 -14.35 -2.80 -3.23
N ALA A 67 -15.57 -3.18 -3.63
CA ALA A 67 -16.01 -4.56 -3.72
C ALA A 67 -15.33 -5.29 -4.91
N GLU A 68 -15.43 -6.61 -4.96
CA GLU A 68 -14.80 -7.45 -6.02
C GLU A 68 -15.16 -7.03 -7.45
N LEU A 69 -16.39 -6.57 -7.68
CA LEU A 69 -16.84 -6.07 -8.99
C LEU A 69 -16.63 -4.56 -9.15
N GLY A 70 -16.20 -3.88 -8.08
CA GLY A 70 -15.90 -2.45 -8.09
C GLY A 70 -14.52 -2.17 -8.68
N GLY A 71 -14.34 -0.96 -9.15
CA GLY A 71 -13.03 -0.52 -9.64
C GLY A 71 -12.93 0.99 -9.80
N MET A 72 -11.69 1.50 -9.69
CA MET A 72 -11.37 2.89 -9.96
C MET A 72 -10.28 2.94 -11.04
N TYR A 73 -10.56 3.66 -12.11
CA TYR A 73 -9.70 3.76 -13.28
C TYR A 73 -9.47 5.22 -13.62
N ALA A 74 -8.28 5.74 -13.36
CA ALA A 74 -7.95 7.15 -13.61
C ALA A 74 -6.46 7.34 -13.86
N ASN A 75 -6.06 8.46 -14.48
CA ASN A 75 -4.65 8.80 -14.58
C ASN A 75 -4.04 9.10 -13.20
N LYS A 76 -4.83 9.71 -12.29
CA LYS A 76 -4.44 9.94 -10.90
C LYS A 76 -5.54 9.49 -9.95
N ILE A 77 -5.17 8.74 -8.92
CA ILE A 77 -6.08 8.34 -7.85
C ILE A 77 -5.54 8.78 -6.50
N ARG A 78 -6.39 9.41 -5.71
CA ARG A 78 -6.09 9.78 -4.33
C ARG A 78 -7.23 9.33 -3.43
N LEU A 79 -6.93 8.46 -2.47
CA LEU A 79 -7.86 7.96 -1.47
C LEU A 79 -7.40 8.43 -0.09
N VAL A 80 -8.29 9.05 0.67
CA VAL A 80 -7.99 9.57 2.00
C VAL A 80 -9.12 9.17 2.96
N ALA A 81 -8.77 8.47 4.02
CA ALA A 81 -9.66 8.04 5.09
C ALA A 81 -9.19 8.69 6.41
N ASN A 82 -9.89 9.73 6.86
CA ASN A 82 -9.47 10.59 7.98
C ASN A 82 -10.12 10.23 9.32
N GLU A 83 -11.04 9.28 9.37
CA GLU A 83 -11.68 8.87 10.63
C GLU A 83 -10.77 7.86 11.34
N HIS A 84 -10.34 8.21 12.54
CA HIS A 84 -9.40 7.39 13.32
C HIS A 84 -9.92 5.97 13.53
N GLY A 85 -9.07 4.97 13.24
CA GLY A 85 -9.40 3.55 13.37
C GLY A 85 -10.27 3.00 12.24
N VAL A 86 -10.77 3.84 11.33
CA VAL A 86 -11.58 3.41 10.19
C VAL A 86 -10.71 3.18 8.96
N GLY A 87 -10.90 2.06 8.31
CA GLY A 87 -10.00 1.58 7.28
C GLY A 87 -10.43 1.84 5.84
N VAL A 88 -9.53 1.44 4.94
CA VAL A 88 -9.75 1.34 3.50
C VAL A 88 -9.66 -0.13 3.11
N ARG A 89 -10.66 -0.65 2.38
CA ARG A 89 -10.65 -2.00 1.80
C ARG A 89 -10.69 -1.94 0.27
N ASN A 90 -9.86 -2.73 -0.35
CA ASN A 90 -9.93 -3.00 -1.79
C ASN A 90 -10.03 -4.51 -2.02
N ALA A 91 -11.18 -5.00 -2.49
CA ALA A 91 -11.36 -6.36 -2.98
C ALA A 91 -11.48 -6.40 -4.53
N GLY A 92 -11.58 -5.22 -5.17
CA GLY A 92 -11.70 -5.06 -6.62
C GLY A 92 -10.39 -4.60 -7.28
N THR A 93 -10.52 -3.63 -8.21
CA THR A 93 -9.37 -3.11 -8.95
C THR A 93 -9.24 -1.60 -8.76
N VAL A 94 -8.06 -1.15 -8.30
CA VAL A 94 -7.68 0.27 -8.29
C VAL A 94 -6.50 0.44 -9.25
N SER A 95 -6.74 1.09 -10.40
CA SER A 95 -5.76 1.22 -11.47
C SER A 95 -5.52 2.68 -11.82
N ALA A 96 -4.30 3.17 -11.55
CA ALA A 96 -3.87 4.52 -11.86
C ALA A 96 -2.92 4.56 -13.06
N GLY A 97 -2.94 5.66 -13.80
CA GLY A 97 -2.01 5.94 -14.89
C GLY A 97 -0.66 6.48 -14.39
N GLN A 98 0.00 7.27 -15.25
CA GLN A 98 1.34 7.81 -14.97
C GLN A 98 1.40 8.78 -13.78
N SER A 99 0.30 9.44 -13.44
CA SER A 99 0.24 10.33 -12.28
C SER A 99 0.12 9.62 -10.94
N GLY A 100 0.01 8.30 -10.96
CA GLY A 100 0.14 7.41 -9.80
C GLY A 100 -1.07 7.36 -8.87
N LEU A 101 -0.87 6.63 -7.78
CA LEU A 101 -1.85 6.36 -6.74
C LEU A 101 -1.32 6.76 -5.37
N THR A 102 -2.14 7.41 -4.57
CA THR A 102 -1.87 7.59 -3.14
C THR A 102 -3.07 7.17 -2.30
N VAL A 103 -2.80 6.41 -1.24
CA VAL A 103 -3.79 6.05 -0.22
C VAL A 103 -3.25 6.46 1.14
N THR A 104 -4.04 7.20 1.89
CA THR A 104 -3.75 7.55 3.29
C THR A 104 -4.95 7.17 4.14
N ALA A 105 -4.73 6.33 5.14
CA ALA A 105 -5.79 5.88 6.06
C ALA A 105 -5.36 6.08 7.51
N ASP A 106 -6.17 6.75 8.31
CA ASP A 106 -6.02 6.84 9.78
C ASP A 106 -6.62 5.60 10.47
N GLY A 107 -6.34 4.43 9.90
CA GLY A 107 -6.77 3.12 10.32
C GLY A 107 -6.02 2.05 9.54
N ARG A 108 -6.69 0.92 9.25
CA ARG A 108 -6.10 -0.17 8.48
C ARG A 108 -6.34 -0.02 6.97
N LEU A 109 -5.38 -0.47 6.17
CA LEU A 109 -5.54 -0.70 4.74
C LEU A 109 -5.54 -2.21 4.48
N LEU A 110 -6.60 -2.72 3.86
CA LEU A 110 -6.72 -4.12 3.46
C LEU A 110 -6.84 -4.20 1.93
N ASN A 111 -5.84 -4.80 1.28
CA ASN A 111 -5.89 -5.10 -0.14
C ASN A 111 -6.08 -6.61 -0.37
N GLN A 112 -7.20 -6.99 -0.93
CA GLN A 112 -7.54 -8.37 -1.33
C GLN A 112 -7.67 -8.50 -2.86
N GLY A 113 -7.67 -7.36 -3.56
CA GLY A 113 -7.78 -7.27 -5.01
C GLY A 113 -6.48 -6.80 -5.66
N THR A 114 -6.61 -5.99 -6.69
CA THR A 114 -5.49 -5.44 -7.45
C THR A 114 -5.34 -3.95 -7.21
N VAL A 115 -4.12 -3.53 -6.87
CA VAL A 115 -3.69 -2.14 -6.82
C VAL A 115 -2.56 -1.95 -7.83
N ALA A 116 -2.80 -1.18 -8.89
CA ALA A 116 -1.82 -0.99 -9.96
C ALA A 116 -1.66 0.48 -10.34
N ALA A 117 -0.45 0.87 -10.77
CA ALA A 117 -0.20 2.18 -11.37
C ALA A 117 0.94 2.12 -12.40
N GLN A 118 0.80 2.91 -13.48
CA GLN A 118 1.93 3.19 -14.38
C GLN A 118 2.94 4.16 -13.74
N GLY A 119 2.50 5.00 -12.84
CA GLY A 119 3.34 5.87 -12.03
C GLY A 119 3.72 5.23 -10.69
N ALA A 120 4.01 6.09 -9.72
CA ALA A 120 4.31 5.66 -8.36
C ALA A 120 3.06 5.29 -7.57
N ILE A 121 3.22 4.38 -6.60
CA ILE A 121 2.22 4.05 -5.59
C ILE A 121 2.77 4.43 -4.22
N GLY A 122 1.97 5.15 -3.43
CA GLY A 122 2.22 5.42 -2.02
C GLY A 122 1.03 4.99 -1.17
N LEU A 123 1.25 4.07 -0.24
CA LEU A 123 0.26 3.57 0.70
C LEU A 123 0.71 3.90 2.12
N GLN A 124 -0.11 4.63 2.87
CA GLN A 124 0.15 4.99 4.26
C GLN A 124 -1.06 4.62 5.12
N ALA A 125 -0.82 3.91 6.23
CA ALA A 125 -1.88 3.49 7.15
C ALA A 125 -1.33 3.16 8.55
N GLN A 126 -2.19 2.92 9.54
CA GLN A 126 -1.76 2.34 10.80
C GLN A 126 -1.31 0.88 10.62
N GLN A 127 -2.01 0.14 9.77
CA GLN A 127 -1.65 -1.23 9.39
C GLN A 127 -1.94 -1.42 7.90
N ILE A 128 -1.05 -2.13 7.20
CA ILE A 128 -1.25 -2.53 5.81
C ILE A 128 -1.27 -4.06 5.77
N THR A 129 -2.35 -4.62 5.23
CA THR A 129 -2.47 -6.05 4.96
C THR A 129 -2.79 -6.24 3.50
N THR A 130 -2.02 -7.06 2.81
CA THR A 130 -2.32 -7.45 1.43
C THR A 130 -2.32 -8.97 1.29
N SER A 131 -3.35 -9.48 0.63
CA SER A 131 -3.45 -10.84 0.11
C SER A 131 -3.71 -10.84 -1.40
N GLY A 132 -3.80 -9.64 -1.98
CA GLY A 132 -3.88 -9.41 -3.42
C GLY A 132 -2.58 -8.83 -3.98
N ASP A 133 -2.62 -8.35 -5.22
CA ASP A 133 -1.46 -7.82 -5.90
C ASP A 133 -1.31 -6.30 -5.71
N ILE A 134 -0.06 -5.85 -5.51
CA ILE A 134 0.32 -4.43 -5.59
C ILE A 134 1.43 -4.31 -6.63
N HIS A 135 1.20 -3.51 -7.68
CA HIS A 135 2.18 -3.32 -8.75
C HIS A 135 2.30 -1.87 -9.19
N ALA A 136 3.52 -1.31 -9.12
CA ALA A 136 3.86 0.00 -9.68
C ALA A 136 4.88 -0.14 -10.81
N GLU A 137 4.64 0.50 -11.96
CA GLU A 137 5.70 0.68 -12.98
C GLU A 137 6.72 1.75 -12.55
N GLY A 138 6.37 2.59 -11.59
CA GLY A 138 7.25 3.55 -10.93
C GLY A 138 7.77 3.04 -9.58
N ALA A 139 8.04 3.99 -8.68
CA ALA A 139 8.40 3.68 -7.30
C ALA A 139 7.19 3.22 -6.48
N LEU A 140 7.43 2.38 -5.48
CA LEU A 140 6.42 1.92 -4.54
C LEU A 140 6.85 2.24 -3.11
N ALA A 141 5.96 2.84 -2.34
CA ALA A 141 6.18 3.08 -0.91
C ALA A 141 5.02 2.50 -0.09
N LEU A 142 5.35 1.66 0.87
CA LEU A 142 4.47 1.17 1.92
C LEU A 142 4.96 1.73 3.25
N ASP A 143 4.11 2.46 3.96
CA ASP A 143 4.44 3.09 5.23
C ASP A 143 3.32 2.79 6.25
N ALA A 144 3.63 2.02 7.27
CA ALA A 144 2.67 1.65 8.31
C ALA A 144 3.20 2.00 9.69
N ASP A 145 2.34 2.55 10.55
CA ASP A 145 2.74 2.87 11.93
C ASP A 145 3.01 1.59 12.75
N ALA A 146 2.29 0.49 12.48
CA ALA A 146 2.41 -0.75 13.23
C ALA A 146 2.93 -1.92 12.36
N THR A 147 2.11 -2.46 11.46
CA THR A 147 2.49 -3.68 10.73
C THR A 147 2.21 -3.60 9.25
N ILE A 148 3.13 -4.20 8.47
CA ILE A 148 2.88 -4.58 7.07
C ILE A 148 2.84 -6.10 7.01
N ASP A 149 1.67 -6.62 6.61
CA ASP A 149 1.43 -8.04 6.39
C ASP A 149 1.32 -8.29 4.87
N ASN A 150 2.36 -8.90 4.32
CA ASN A 150 2.49 -9.24 2.89
C ASN A 150 2.53 -10.77 2.69
N ARG A 151 1.95 -11.53 3.62
CA ARG A 151 1.93 -12.99 3.53
C ARG A 151 1.17 -13.47 2.30
N ASP A 152 1.75 -14.47 1.61
CA ASP A 152 1.16 -15.09 0.42
C ASP A 152 0.85 -14.07 -0.70
N ALA A 153 1.38 -12.84 -0.63
CA ALA A 153 1.06 -11.75 -1.54
C ALA A 153 2.27 -11.32 -2.37
N ARG A 154 1.98 -10.68 -3.51
CA ARG A 154 2.99 -10.10 -4.38
C ARG A 154 2.91 -8.59 -4.39
N THR A 155 3.98 -7.96 -3.92
CA THR A 155 4.14 -6.50 -3.90
C THR A 155 5.37 -6.12 -4.70
N SER A 156 5.20 -5.33 -5.76
CA SER A 156 6.27 -5.05 -6.72
C SER A 156 6.28 -3.60 -7.23
N GLY A 157 7.48 -3.06 -7.44
CA GLY A 157 7.70 -1.80 -8.13
C GLY A 157 8.85 -1.92 -9.13
N GLN A 158 8.72 -1.37 -10.35
CA GLN A 158 9.83 -1.35 -11.31
C GLN A 158 10.89 -0.31 -10.93
N GLY A 159 10.54 0.70 -10.13
CA GLY A 159 11.48 1.62 -9.49
C GLY A 159 11.96 1.11 -8.13
N ASN A 160 12.30 2.06 -7.26
CA ASN A 160 12.62 1.74 -5.86
C ASN A 160 11.36 1.27 -5.12
N VAL A 161 11.52 0.27 -4.27
CA VAL A 161 10.50 -0.15 -3.31
C VAL A 161 10.98 0.18 -1.92
N THR A 162 10.17 0.92 -1.17
CA THR A 162 10.45 1.30 0.22
C THR A 162 9.34 0.77 1.11
N VAL A 163 9.70 0.04 2.16
CA VAL A 163 8.78 -0.58 3.11
C VAL A 163 9.19 -0.17 4.52
N ARG A 164 8.29 0.47 5.26
CA ARG A 164 8.53 0.93 6.63
C ARG A 164 7.38 0.52 7.54
N ALA A 165 7.72 -0.06 8.69
CA ALA A 165 6.75 -0.42 9.72
C ALA A 165 7.45 -0.66 11.07
N ASP A 166 6.68 -0.87 12.11
CA ASP A 166 7.15 -1.49 13.35
C ASP A 166 7.56 -2.95 13.12
N ALA A 167 6.72 -3.70 12.38
CA ALA A 167 7.01 -5.07 11.98
C ALA A 167 6.57 -5.37 10.55
N ILE A 168 7.33 -6.21 9.86
CA ILE A 168 7.06 -6.67 8.50
C ILE A 168 6.95 -8.19 8.51
N ASP A 169 5.81 -8.71 8.07
CA ASP A 169 5.55 -10.13 7.87
C ASP A 169 5.46 -10.41 6.36
N ASN A 170 6.47 -11.08 5.80
CA ASN A 170 6.55 -11.47 4.40
C ASN A 170 6.63 -12.98 4.22
N ARG A 171 6.02 -13.74 5.13
CA ARG A 171 6.02 -15.21 5.02
C ARG A 171 5.31 -15.65 3.74
N ASP A 172 5.99 -16.49 2.96
CA ASP A 172 5.53 -16.96 1.65
C ASP A 172 5.17 -15.82 0.66
N GLY A 173 5.53 -14.57 0.99
CA GLY A 173 5.25 -13.38 0.19
C GLY A 173 6.43 -12.92 -0.65
N GLU A 174 6.18 -12.03 -1.60
CA GLU A 174 7.20 -11.45 -2.48
C GLU A 174 7.25 -9.92 -2.36
N LEU A 175 8.42 -9.37 -2.03
CA LEU A 175 8.74 -7.94 -2.12
C LEU A 175 9.80 -7.73 -3.19
N LEU A 176 9.42 -7.10 -4.31
CA LEU A 176 10.23 -7.06 -5.53
C LEU A 176 10.47 -5.62 -5.98
N ALA A 177 11.74 -5.24 -6.16
CA ALA A 177 12.15 -3.95 -6.70
C ALA A 177 12.94 -4.11 -8.01
N GLY A 178 12.52 -3.41 -9.05
CA GLY A 178 13.29 -3.28 -10.29
C GLY A 178 14.52 -2.38 -10.14
N ALA A 179 14.63 -1.65 -9.03
CA ALA A 179 15.82 -0.91 -8.62
C ALA A 179 16.24 -1.34 -7.20
N GLN A 180 16.19 -0.44 -6.23
CA GLN A 180 16.58 -0.70 -4.84
C GLN A 180 15.38 -1.14 -4.01
N LEU A 181 15.51 -2.24 -3.24
CA LEU A 181 14.59 -2.61 -2.18
C LEU A 181 15.12 -2.10 -0.85
N ASN A 182 14.38 -1.18 -0.20
CA ASN A 182 14.74 -0.61 1.10
C ASN A 182 13.69 -0.98 2.12
N MET A 183 14.07 -1.63 3.19
CA MET A 183 13.18 -2.05 4.26
C MET A 183 13.66 -1.54 5.61
N THR A 184 12.76 -1.01 6.40
CA THR A 184 13.02 -0.61 7.78
C THR A 184 11.89 -1.11 8.66
N ALA A 185 12.23 -1.92 9.65
CA ALA A 185 11.29 -2.35 10.68
C ALA A 185 11.88 -2.06 12.06
N ASP A 186 11.16 -1.31 12.88
CA ASP A 186 11.68 -0.93 14.20
C ASP A 186 11.86 -2.13 15.13
N ARG A 187 11.06 -3.19 14.96
CA ARG A 187 11.10 -4.38 15.83
C ARG A 187 11.49 -5.67 15.13
N HIS A 188 10.78 -6.03 14.05
CA HIS A 188 10.93 -7.38 13.52
C HIS A 188 10.58 -7.50 12.04
N ILE A 189 11.36 -8.34 11.32
CA ILE A 189 11.04 -8.82 9.97
C ILE A 189 10.98 -10.35 9.99
N ASP A 190 9.87 -10.92 9.50
CA ASP A 190 9.72 -12.35 9.24
C ASP A 190 9.63 -12.58 7.74
N ASN A 191 10.57 -13.40 7.21
CA ASN A 191 10.62 -13.78 5.79
C ASN A 191 10.72 -15.30 5.64
N ASP A 192 9.94 -16.06 6.43
CA ASP A 192 9.90 -17.52 6.29
C ASP A 192 9.24 -17.90 4.95
N GLY A 193 9.92 -18.65 4.10
CA GLY A 193 9.45 -19.01 2.77
C GLY A 193 9.37 -17.85 1.75
N GLY A 194 9.52 -16.60 2.17
CA GLY A 194 9.30 -15.41 1.34
C GLY A 194 10.52 -15.01 0.48
N LEU A 195 10.30 -14.05 -0.40
CA LEU A 195 11.33 -13.51 -1.31
C LEU A 195 11.48 -12.00 -1.16
N PHE A 196 12.72 -11.56 -0.93
CA PHE A 196 13.18 -10.19 -1.12
C PHE A 196 14.04 -10.11 -2.36
N PHE A 197 13.69 -9.22 -3.30
CA PHE A 197 14.46 -9.03 -4.53
C PHE A 197 14.66 -7.55 -4.85
N GLY A 198 15.92 -7.18 -5.11
CA GLY A 198 16.27 -5.86 -5.61
C GLY A 198 17.27 -5.93 -6.75
N THR A 199 16.90 -5.43 -7.95
CA THR A 199 17.80 -5.49 -9.10
C THR A 199 19.10 -4.71 -8.84
N GLN A 200 19.04 -3.51 -8.29
CA GLN A 200 20.24 -2.71 -8.01
C GLN A 200 20.81 -2.99 -6.61
N GLY A 201 20.00 -3.46 -5.68
CA GLY A 201 20.45 -3.81 -4.33
C GLY A 201 19.29 -3.99 -3.37
N LEU A 202 19.65 -4.45 -2.17
CA LEU A 202 18.74 -4.65 -1.06
C LEU A 202 19.36 -4.03 0.19
N SER A 203 18.62 -3.15 0.86
CA SER A 203 19.00 -2.59 2.16
C SER A 203 17.92 -2.89 3.19
N LEU A 204 18.34 -3.37 4.36
CA LEU A 204 17.45 -3.77 5.43
C LEU A 204 17.98 -3.26 6.77
N VAL A 205 17.10 -2.65 7.57
CA VAL A 205 17.40 -2.25 8.95
C VAL A 205 16.27 -2.75 9.85
N THR A 206 16.64 -3.48 10.91
CA THR A 206 15.66 -3.98 11.88
C THR A 206 16.31 -4.32 13.22
N ASP A 207 15.49 -4.44 14.26
CA ASP A 207 15.95 -4.94 15.56
C ASP A 207 16.11 -6.47 15.53
N SER A 208 15.20 -7.19 14.89
CA SER A 208 15.31 -8.64 14.76
C SER A 208 14.82 -9.16 13.41
N MET A 209 15.37 -10.28 12.99
CA MET A 209 15.06 -10.92 11.72
C MET A 209 14.96 -12.44 11.88
N ALA A 210 13.90 -13.03 11.31
CA ALA A 210 13.73 -14.49 11.26
C ALA A 210 13.31 -14.96 9.85
N GLY A 211 13.40 -16.28 9.63
CA GLY A 211 12.89 -16.96 8.45
C GLY A 211 13.94 -17.68 7.64
N ASN A 212 13.47 -18.44 6.64
CA ASN A 212 14.29 -19.22 5.72
C ASN A 212 14.10 -18.78 4.24
N GLY A 213 13.47 -17.61 4.04
CA GLY A 213 13.22 -17.07 2.71
C GLY A 213 14.49 -16.66 1.97
N GLN A 214 14.34 -16.19 0.74
CA GLN A 214 15.45 -15.80 -0.13
C GLN A 214 15.65 -14.28 -0.14
N TRP A 215 16.92 -13.87 -0.17
CA TRP A 215 17.32 -12.48 -0.39
C TRP A 215 18.21 -12.43 -1.63
N LEU A 216 17.73 -11.80 -2.67
CA LEU A 216 18.39 -11.80 -3.96
C LEU A 216 18.63 -10.36 -4.43
N ALA A 217 19.86 -10.04 -4.81
CA ALA A 217 20.19 -8.77 -5.45
C ALA A 217 21.22 -8.97 -6.56
N GLN A 218 21.08 -8.24 -7.66
CA GLN A 218 22.17 -8.19 -8.66
C GLN A 218 23.29 -7.24 -8.21
N GLY A 219 22.97 -6.26 -7.35
CA GLY A 219 23.92 -5.38 -6.70
C GLY A 219 24.31 -5.87 -5.31
N GLU A 220 24.40 -4.94 -4.38
CA GLU A 220 24.79 -5.16 -2.99
C GLU A 220 23.60 -5.57 -2.12
N ILE A 221 23.84 -6.42 -1.12
CA ILE A 221 22.94 -6.65 0.00
C ILE A 221 23.58 -6.07 1.25
N GLU A 222 22.90 -5.11 1.89
CA GLU A 222 23.30 -4.53 3.15
C GLU A 222 22.18 -4.72 4.18
N ALA A 223 22.50 -5.39 5.29
CA ALA A 223 21.55 -5.59 6.38
C ALA A 223 22.15 -5.15 7.71
N THR A 224 21.42 -4.33 8.45
CA THR A 224 21.77 -3.93 9.82
C THR A 224 20.72 -4.50 10.75
N ILE A 225 21.13 -5.47 11.60
CA ILE A 225 20.24 -6.14 12.55
C ILE A 225 20.83 -5.93 13.94
N HIS A 226 20.10 -5.21 14.80
CA HIS A 226 20.64 -4.78 16.10
C HIS A 226 20.55 -5.86 17.18
N GLY A 227 19.69 -6.85 17.03
CA GLY A 227 19.42 -7.90 18.02
C GLY A 227 19.41 -9.30 17.43
N ASP A 228 18.32 -10.03 17.59
CA ASP A 228 18.23 -11.44 17.19
C ASP A 228 18.21 -11.64 15.68
N TYR A 229 19.16 -12.42 15.16
CA TYR A 229 19.22 -12.81 13.75
C TYR A 229 19.13 -14.33 13.59
N ARG A 230 18.09 -14.81 12.91
CA ARG A 230 17.83 -16.23 12.67
C ARG A 230 17.40 -16.46 11.22
N HIS A 231 18.35 -16.33 10.32
CA HIS A 231 18.10 -16.59 8.89
C HIS A 231 18.73 -17.94 8.49
N GLN A 232 17.97 -18.79 7.82
CA GLN A 232 18.41 -20.11 7.34
C GLN A 232 18.22 -20.27 5.82
N GLY A 233 17.77 -19.19 5.13
CA GLY A 233 17.54 -19.18 3.71
C GLY A 233 18.78 -18.81 2.89
N GLU A 234 18.57 -18.57 1.62
CA GLU A 234 19.61 -18.22 0.66
C GLU A 234 19.78 -16.71 0.54
N MET A 235 21.00 -16.23 0.53
CA MET A 235 21.34 -14.84 0.21
C MET A 235 22.33 -14.80 -0.97
N ILE A 236 21.91 -14.18 -2.07
CA ILE A 236 22.73 -14.03 -3.28
C ILE A 236 22.85 -12.55 -3.61
N ALA A 237 24.06 -12.02 -3.53
CA ALA A 237 24.42 -10.69 -3.99
C ALA A 237 25.38 -10.78 -5.18
N GLY A 238 25.11 -10.01 -6.24
CA GLY A 238 26.07 -9.83 -7.33
C GLY A 238 27.21 -8.88 -6.97
N GLY A 239 27.03 -8.04 -5.96
CA GLY A 239 28.01 -7.17 -5.34
C GLY A 239 28.42 -7.64 -3.94
N ASN A 240 28.62 -6.69 -3.03
CA ASN A 240 28.97 -7.00 -1.64
C ASN A 240 27.76 -7.56 -0.88
N LEU A 241 28.04 -8.43 0.09
CA LEU A 241 27.11 -8.86 1.11
C LEU A 241 27.65 -8.38 2.47
N VAL A 242 26.92 -7.49 3.14
CA VAL A 242 27.26 -6.90 4.43
C VAL A 242 26.12 -7.17 5.43
N LEU A 243 26.46 -7.76 6.58
CA LEU A 243 25.53 -8.08 7.67
C LEU A 243 26.03 -7.47 8.95
#